data_e5d4d40d0632ae8db44c428e65003030
#
_entry.id   e5d4d40d0632ae8db44c428e65003030
#
_cell.length_a   1.000
_cell.length_b   1.000
_cell.length_c   1.000
_cell.angle_alpha   90.00
_cell.angle_beta   90.00
_cell.angle_gamma   90.00
#
_symmetry.space_group_name_H-M   'P 1'
#
loop_
_entity.id
_entity.type
_entity.pdbx_description
1 polymer ?
#
loop_
_entity_poly.entity_id
_entity_poly.type
_entity_poly.pdbx_seq_one_letter_code
_entity_poly.pdbx_strand_id
1 'polypeptide(L)'
;MASNDSETLSEKPETPFHDLDHYLAIPKVSGLALSPDGRRLVTTVATLNAKGTEYGTALWELDPEGQKQARRITRSAKGEAGAVFAASGDLYFTSARPDPETPEADPVNALWMLPADGGEARVVLTRAGGVSGLLAAKDTGALFVNASVLAGSTDEDSDEERRKARKDNKVAAILHAGYPVRYWDADLGPAQPRLFAVEPGEEQK
;
A
#
# COMPACT_ATOMS: atom_id res chain seq x y z
N MET A 1 8.41 48.06 50.46
CA MET A 1 9.20 46.89 50.07
C MET A 1 8.23 45.88 49.45
N ALA A 2 8.12 45.88 48.17
CA ALA A 2 7.30 44.90 47.44
C ALA A 2 8.25 43.88 46.82
N SER A 3 8.13 42.64 47.29
CA SER A 3 8.90 41.51 46.78
C SER A 3 8.31 41.12 45.44
N ASN A 4 9.13 41.21 44.41
CA ASN A 4 8.83 40.77 43.08
C ASN A 4 9.17 39.31 42.95
N ASP A 5 8.20 38.41 43.22
CA ASP A 5 8.33 36.99 42.90
C ASP A 5 8.19 36.84 41.39
N SER A 6 9.32 36.82 40.70
CA SER A 6 9.40 36.35 39.34
C SER A 6 9.24 34.85 39.36
N GLU A 7 8.03 34.35 39.08
CA GLU A 7 7.78 32.99 38.71
C GLU A 7 8.64 32.62 37.50
N THR A 8 9.67 31.87 37.72
CA THR A 8 10.39 31.17 36.66
C THR A 8 9.42 30.17 36.05
N LEU A 9 8.89 30.52 34.87
CA LEU A 9 8.16 29.61 34.01
C LEU A 9 9.09 28.42 33.74
N SER A 10 8.81 27.29 34.38
CA SER A 10 9.46 26.03 34.10
C SER A 10 9.33 25.75 32.59
N GLU A 11 10.44 25.78 31.87
CA GLU A 11 10.47 25.35 30.49
C GLU A 11 9.92 23.90 30.42
N LYS A 12 8.75 23.75 29.82
CA LYS A 12 8.20 22.43 29.56
C LYS A 12 9.16 21.67 28.67
N PRO A 13 9.41 20.37 28.94
CA PRO A 13 10.30 19.59 28.10
C PRO A 13 9.80 19.60 26.66
N GLU A 14 10.71 19.90 25.73
CA GLU A 14 10.44 19.91 24.30
C GLU A 14 10.10 18.49 23.85
N THR A 15 8.84 18.24 23.51
CA THR A 15 8.38 16.97 23.00
C THR A 15 7.70 17.20 21.65
N PRO A 16 7.68 16.21 20.73
CA PRO A 16 7.02 16.36 19.41
C PRO A 16 5.50 16.57 19.52
N PHE A 17 4.92 16.47 20.71
CA PHE A 17 3.48 16.67 20.94
C PHE A 17 3.09 18.10 21.32
N HIS A 18 4.05 19.01 21.52
CA HIS A 18 3.77 20.41 21.79
C HIS A 18 3.51 21.23 20.54
N ASP A 19 4.01 20.78 19.41
CA ASP A 19 3.86 21.40 18.13
C ASP A 19 3.14 20.41 17.17
N LEU A 20 2.03 20.84 16.60
CA LEU A 20 1.24 20.00 15.71
C LEU A 20 2.03 19.61 14.44
N ASP A 21 2.85 20.53 13.91
CA ASP A 21 3.66 20.24 12.73
C ASP A 21 4.72 19.19 13.03
N HIS A 22 5.34 19.23 14.20
CA HIS A 22 6.26 18.19 14.65
C HIS A 22 5.55 16.84 14.84
N TYR A 23 4.34 16.85 15.40
CA TYR A 23 3.54 15.63 15.56
C TYR A 23 3.16 15.02 14.20
N LEU A 24 2.70 15.84 13.26
CA LEU A 24 2.35 15.39 11.92
C LEU A 24 3.57 14.89 11.13
N ALA A 25 4.75 15.43 11.39
CA ALA A 25 6.00 15.04 10.73
C ALA A 25 6.54 13.68 11.22
N ILE A 26 6.01 13.12 12.32
CA ILE A 26 6.44 11.81 12.83
C ILE A 26 6.14 10.72 11.79
N PRO A 27 7.15 9.95 11.32
CA PRO A 27 6.94 8.85 10.40
C PRO A 27 6.02 7.78 11.00
N LYS A 28 5.03 7.33 10.23
CA LYS A 28 4.10 6.28 10.66
C LYS A 28 4.56 4.95 10.09
N VAL A 29 4.82 3.99 10.97
CA VAL A 29 5.27 2.65 10.59
C VAL A 29 4.08 1.70 10.63
N SER A 30 3.93 0.88 9.59
CA SER A 30 2.87 -0.12 9.48
C SER A 30 3.33 -1.36 8.74
N GLY A 31 2.79 -2.51 9.14
CA GLY A 31 3.16 -3.80 8.57
C GLY A 31 4.62 -4.17 8.89
N LEU A 32 4.87 -5.46 8.95
CA LEU A 32 6.22 -6.01 9.17
C LEU A 32 6.30 -7.36 8.47
N ALA A 33 7.27 -7.52 7.59
CA ALA A 33 7.54 -8.75 6.87
C ALA A 33 8.98 -9.21 7.10
N LEU A 34 9.15 -10.44 7.57
CA LEU A 34 10.45 -11.08 7.74
C LEU A 34 10.65 -12.06 6.60
N SER A 35 11.85 -12.03 5.98
CA SER A 35 12.21 -13.01 4.95
C SER A 35 12.28 -14.43 5.51
N PRO A 36 12.07 -15.47 4.68
CA PRO A 36 12.10 -16.88 5.14
C PRO A 36 13.41 -17.29 5.81
N ASP A 37 14.53 -16.69 5.41
CA ASP A 37 15.85 -16.93 5.98
C ASP A 37 16.14 -16.09 7.26
N GLY A 38 15.19 -15.23 7.65
CA GLY A 38 15.30 -14.38 8.85
C GLY A 38 16.26 -13.20 8.73
N ARG A 39 16.84 -12.95 7.55
CA ARG A 39 17.91 -11.94 7.39
C ARG A 39 17.43 -10.56 6.94
N ARG A 40 16.23 -10.48 6.36
CA ARG A 40 15.65 -9.24 5.84
C ARG A 40 14.33 -8.96 6.55
N LEU A 41 14.21 -7.76 7.07
CA LEU A 41 12.99 -7.28 7.70
C LEU A 41 12.52 -6.04 6.95
N VAL A 42 11.27 -6.04 6.46
CA VAL A 42 10.72 -4.94 5.67
C VAL A 42 9.47 -4.39 6.35
N THR A 43 9.35 -3.08 6.36
CA THR A 43 8.17 -2.36 6.87
C THR A 43 7.75 -1.26 5.91
N THR A 44 6.48 -0.86 6.00
CA THR A 44 5.96 0.33 5.31
C THR A 44 6.10 1.54 6.22
N VAL A 45 6.69 2.62 5.70
CA VAL A 45 6.81 3.89 6.41
C VAL A 45 6.10 4.97 5.62
N ALA A 46 5.13 5.64 6.27
CA ALA A 46 4.44 6.80 5.72
C ALA A 46 5.09 8.07 6.26
N THR A 47 5.44 8.99 5.37
CA THR A 47 6.00 10.31 5.69
C THR A 47 5.22 11.39 4.98
N LEU A 48 5.12 12.58 5.57
CA LEU A 48 4.54 13.73 4.90
C LEU A 48 5.36 14.11 3.66
N ASN A 49 4.66 14.49 2.60
CA ASN A 49 5.29 15.10 1.44
C ASN A 49 5.87 16.49 1.81
N ALA A 50 6.68 17.06 0.91
CA ALA A 50 7.32 18.38 1.16
C ALA A 50 6.33 19.53 1.37
N LYS A 51 5.06 19.37 0.98
CA LYS A 51 3.99 20.36 1.17
C LYS A 51 3.24 20.18 2.49
N GLY A 52 3.46 19.09 3.22
CA GLY A 52 2.74 18.76 4.45
C GLY A 52 1.26 18.41 4.25
N THR A 53 0.83 18.06 3.03
CA THR A 53 -0.58 17.88 2.68
C THR A 53 -1.01 16.42 2.58
N GLU A 54 -0.06 15.51 2.34
CA GLU A 54 -0.34 14.09 2.09
C GLU A 54 0.78 13.21 2.65
N TYR A 55 0.40 12.01 3.09
CA TYR A 55 1.36 10.99 3.46
C TYR A 55 1.70 10.12 2.24
N GLY A 56 2.99 10.07 1.91
CA GLY A 56 3.52 9.11 0.95
C GLY A 56 4.09 7.90 1.67
N THR A 57 3.79 6.69 1.17
CA THR A 57 4.32 5.44 1.73
C THR A 57 5.52 4.93 0.94
N ALA A 58 6.44 4.28 1.62
CA ALA A 58 7.58 3.60 1.02
C ALA A 58 7.95 2.37 1.84
N LEU A 59 8.59 1.40 1.19
CA LEU A 59 9.13 0.24 1.88
C LEU A 59 10.55 0.54 2.38
N TRP A 60 10.79 0.14 3.62
CA TRP A 60 12.08 0.27 4.28
C TRP A 60 12.55 -1.09 4.76
N GLU A 61 13.81 -1.36 4.53
CA GLU A 61 14.49 -2.54 5.04
C GLU A 61 15.20 -2.19 6.34
N LEU A 62 14.99 -3.03 7.33
CA LEU A 62 15.56 -2.96 8.65
C LEU A 62 16.51 -4.13 8.84
N ASP A 63 17.56 -3.93 9.61
CA ASP A 63 18.41 -5.02 10.05
C ASP A 63 17.74 -5.71 11.26
N PRO A 64 17.41 -7.03 11.19
CA PRO A 64 16.81 -7.74 12.32
C PRO A 64 17.67 -7.75 13.59
N GLU A 65 18.98 -7.65 13.44
CA GLU A 65 19.94 -7.58 14.54
C GLU A 65 20.17 -6.15 15.06
N GLY A 66 19.64 -5.13 14.36
CA GLY A 66 19.74 -3.74 14.76
C GLY A 66 21.15 -3.11 14.64
N GLN A 67 22.04 -3.74 13.89
CA GLN A 67 23.41 -3.27 13.71
C GLN A 67 23.59 -2.26 12.57
N LYS A 68 22.66 -2.29 11.61
CA LYS A 68 22.68 -1.42 10.42
C LYS A 68 21.51 -0.43 10.47
N GLN A 69 21.72 0.74 9.88
CA GLN A 69 20.65 1.74 9.76
C GLN A 69 19.57 1.27 8.79
N ALA A 70 18.32 1.64 9.09
CA ALA A 70 17.18 1.43 8.21
C ALA A 70 17.42 2.06 6.82
N ARG A 71 17.06 1.34 5.78
CA ARG A 71 17.26 1.74 4.38
C ARG A 71 15.96 1.76 3.61
N ARG A 72 15.62 2.89 2.99
CA ARG A 72 14.49 2.95 2.06
C ARG A 72 14.82 2.15 0.79
N ILE A 73 13.95 1.20 0.43
CA ILE A 73 14.15 0.32 -0.73
C ILE A 73 13.23 0.61 -1.92
N THR A 74 12.16 1.39 -1.71
CA THR A 74 11.27 1.81 -2.81
C THR A 74 11.05 3.33 -2.80
N ARG A 75 10.72 3.92 -3.98
CA ARG A 75 10.70 5.38 -4.16
C ARG A 75 9.62 5.87 -5.13
N SER A 76 8.47 5.22 -5.22
CA SER A 76 7.38 5.72 -6.06
C SER A 76 6.73 6.96 -5.46
N ALA A 77 6.31 7.88 -6.32
CA ALA A 77 5.48 9.02 -5.91
C ALA A 77 4.05 8.60 -5.57
N LYS A 78 3.63 7.40 -5.99
CA LYS A 78 2.29 6.85 -5.71
C LYS A 78 2.24 6.03 -4.43
N GLY A 79 3.39 5.80 -3.81
CA GLY A 79 3.53 4.98 -2.61
C GLY A 79 3.58 3.48 -2.89
N GLU A 80 4.04 2.75 -1.90
CA GLU A 80 4.10 1.29 -1.86
C GLU A 80 3.59 0.80 -0.51
N ALA A 81 2.92 -0.35 -0.50
CA ALA A 81 2.35 -0.93 0.72
C ALA A 81 2.22 -2.46 0.64
N GLY A 82 1.89 -3.09 1.77
CA GLY A 82 1.49 -4.50 1.83
C GLY A 82 2.62 -5.46 1.49
N ALA A 83 3.85 -5.21 1.97
CA ALA A 83 5.01 -6.05 1.69
C ALA A 83 4.90 -7.45 2.29
N VAL A 84 5.19 -8.49 1.49
CA VAL A 84 5.36 -9.88 1.93
C VAL A 84 6.53 -10.53 1.18
N PHE A 85 7.18 -11.51 1.80
CA PHE A 85 8.20 -12.33 1.15
C PHE A 85 7.60 -13.64 0.65
N ALA A 86 7.96 -14.03 -0.58
CA ALA A 86 7.77 -15.40 -1.04
C ALA A 86 8.85 -16.34 -0.47
N ALA A 87 8.65 -17.65 -0.63
CA ALA A 87 9.62 -18.65 -0.20
C ALA A 87 10.99 -18.52 -0.90
N SER A 88 11.01 -17.97 -2.12
CA SER A 88 12.24 -17.62 -2.87
C SER A 88 13.07 -16.49 -2.24
N GLY A 89 12.48 -15.71 -1.33
CA GLY A 89 13.07 -14.49 -0.80
C GLY A 89 12.72 -13.23 -1.61
N ASP A 90 11.98 -13.35 -2.71
CA ASP A 90 11.46 -12.22 -3.47
C ASP A 90 10.46 -11.45 -2.63
N LEU A 91 10.50 -10.12 -2.74
CA LEU A 91 9.61 -9.23 -2.01
C LEU A 91 8.46 -8.78 -2.92
N TYR A 92 7.25 -9.13 -2.53
CA TYR A 92 6.03 -8.68 -3.20
C TYR A 92 5.39 -7.53 -2.44
N PHE A 93 4.82 -6.58 -3.19
CA PHE A 93 4.15 -5.41 -2.61
C PHE A 93 3.14 -4.81 -3.60
N THR A 94 2.28 -3.92 -3.14
CA THR A 94 1.32 -3.21 -3.98
C THR A 94 1.74 -1.77 -4.22
N SER A 95 1.52 -1.26 -5.44
CA SER A 95 1.75 0.13 -5.81
C SER A 95 0.94 0.52 -7.04
N ALA A 96 0.48 1.78 -7.07
CA ALA A 96 -0.15 2.39 -8.25
C ALA A 96 0.86 3.17 -9.10
N ARG A 97 2.15 2.87 -9.01
CA ARG A 97 3.17 3.50 -9.84
C ARG A 97 2.98 3.08 -11.32
N PRO A 98 3.28 3.97 -12.27
CA PRO A 98 3.26 3.61 -13.69
C PRO A 98 4.21 2.45 -13.97
N ASP A 99 3.77 1.52 -14.82
CA ASP A 99 4.62 0.48 -15.36
C ASP A 99 5.40 1.05 -16.55
N PRO A 100 6.74 0.99 -16.53
CA PRO A 100 7.56 1.45 -17.67
C PRO A 100 7.27 0.73 -18.98
N GLU A 101 6.79 -0.51 -18.92
CA GLU A 101 6.48 -1.32 -20.11
C GLU A 101 5.11 -0.96 -20.73
N THR A 102 4.21 -0.37 -19.92
CA THR A 102 2.87 0.05 -20.37
C THR A 102 2.56 1.49 -19.95
N PRO A 103 3.35 2.48 -20.41
CA PRO A 103 3.29 3.87 -19.90
C PRO A 103 1.97 4.58 -20.23
N GLU A 104 1.24 4.14 -21.25
CA GLU A 104 -0.05 4.73 -21.66
C GLU A 104 -1.24 4.22 -20.84
N ALA A 105 -1.06 3.18 -20.02
CA ALA A 105 -2.13 2.65 -19.19
C ALA A 105 -2.45 3.59 -18.01
N ASP A 106 -3.73 3.76 -17.71
CA ASP A 106 -4.15 4.44 -16.47
C ASP A 106 -3.56 3.69 -15.27
N PRO A 107 -2.80 4.35 -14.37
CA PRO A 107 -2.16 3.66 -13.27
C PRO A 107 -3.21 3.14 -12.27
N VAL A 108 -3.24 1.84 -12.09
CA VAL A 108 -4.03 1.14 -11.06
C VAL A 108 -3.08 0.54 -10.02
N ASN A 109 -3.61 0.28 -8.83
CA ASN A 109 -2.80 -0.41 -7.82
C ASN A 109 -2.58 -1.86 -8.27
N ALA A 110 -1.34 -2.22 -8.55
CA ALA A 110 -0.89 -3.50 -9.07
C ALA A 110 -0.02 -4.25 -8.06
N LEU A 111 0.15 -5.55 -8.28
CA LEU A 111 1.12 -6.36 -7.55
C LEU A 111 2.48 -6.27 -8.22
N TRP A 112 3.48 -5.91 -7.45
CA TRP A 112 4.87 -5.76 -7.87
C TRP A 112 5.76 -6.76 -7.15
N MET A 113 6.85 -7.16 -7.79
CA MET A 113 7.87 -8.03 -7.23
C MET A 113 9.24 -7.38 -7.35
N LEU A 114 9.97 -7.34 -6.24
CA LEU A 114 11.39 -6.97 -6.18
C LEU A 114 12.20 -8.24 -5.95
N PRO A 115 13.10 -8.62 -6.90
CA PRO A 115 13.87 -9.85 -6.78
C PRO A 115 14.74 -9.91 -5.51
N ALA A 116 14.93 -11.10 -4.97
CA ALA A 116 15.77 -11.34 -3.78
C ALA A 116 17.21 -10.90 -4.01
N ASP A 117 17.72 -11.15 -5.21
CA ASP A 117 19.10 -10.83 -5.61
C ASP A 117 19.30 -9.34 -5.96
N GLY A 118 18.26 -8.53 -5.82
CA GLY A 118 18.27 -7.12 -6.19
C GLY A 118 17.83 -6.90 -7.64
N GLY A 119 17.93 -5.65 -8.10
CA GLY A 119 17.45 -5.23 -9.41
C GLY A 119 16.24 -4.31 -9.31
N GLU A 120 15.52 -4.16 -10.41
CA GLU A 120 14.33 -3.34 -10.49
C GLU A 120 13.07 -4.15 -10.21
N ALA A 121 12.10 -3.54 -9.55
CA ALA A 121 10.83 -4.19 -9.31
C ALA A 121 9.99 -4.18 -10.58
N ARG A 122 9.30 -5.30 -10.85
CA ARG A 122 8.43 -5.51 -12.02
C ARG A 122 7.00 -5.81 -11.61
N VAL A 123 6.05 -5.55 -12.50
CA VAL A 123 4.65 -5.92 -12.36
C VAL A 123 4.50 -7.42 -12.46
N VAL A 124 3.68 -8.01 -11.60
CA VAL A 124 3.33 -9.44 -11.59
C VAL A 124 1.87 -9.64 -11.93
N LEU A 125 1.01 -8.76 -11.42
CA LEU A 125 -0.42 -8.83 -11.64
C LEU A 125 -1.02 -7.43 -11.71
N THR A 126 -1.76 -7.18 -12.76
CA THR A 126 -2.63 -6.01 -12.91
C THR A 126 -4.08 -6.47 -13.00
N ARG A 127 -4.99 -5.72 -12.40
CA ARG A 127 -6.43 -5.92 -12.48
C ARG A 127 -7.11 -4.59 -12.75
N ALA A 128 -8.10 -4.56 -13.60
CA ALA A 128 -8.85 -3.35 -13.94
C ALA A 128 -9.49 -2.68 -12.70
N GLY A 129 -9.82 -3.48 -11.69
CA GLY A 129 -10.31 -3.00 -10.39
C GLY A 129 -9.25 -2.64 -9.37
N GLY A 130 -7.99 -2.75 -9.73
CA GLY A 130 -6.85 -2.62 -8.82
C GLY A 130 -6.68 -3.83 -7.90
N VAL A 131 -5.47 -3.96 -7.35
CA VAL A 131 -5.08 -5.02 -6.40
C VAL A 131 -4.94 -4.41 -5.02
N SER A 132 -5.45 -5.08 -4.00
CA SER A 132 -5.32 -4.69 -2.60
C SER A 132 -5.16 -5.91 -1.72
N GLY A 133 -4.68 -5.73 -0.51
CA GLY A 133 -4.50 -6.81 0.47
C GLY A 133 -3.62 -7.93 -0.09
N LEU A 134 -2.42 -8.06 0.40
CA LEU A 134 -1.46 -9.06 -0.04
C LEU A 134 -1.10 -9.97 1.11
N LEU A 135 -1.20 -11.26 0.90
CA LEU A 135 -0.83 -12.30 1.87
C LEU A 135 0.00 -13.37 1.18
N ALA A 136 0.94 -13.96 1.90
CA ALA A 136 1.66 -15.15 1.50
C ALA A 136 1.28 -16.31 2.42
N ALA A 137 0.92 -17.46 1.84
CA ALA A 137 0.70 -18.67 2.60
C ALA A 137 2.04 -19.19 3.11
N LYS A 138 2.13 -19.41 4.43
CA LYS A 138 3.38 -19.74 5.10
C LYS A 138 4.00 -21.04 4.59
N ASP A 139 3.19 -22.07 4.36
CA ASP A 139 3.69 -23.41 4.06
C ASP A 139 3.86 -23.65 2.55
N THR A 140 3.01 -23.08 1.73
CA THR A 140 3.04 -23.27 0.27
C THR A 140 3.76 -22.16 -0.49
N GLY A 141 3.91 -20.98 0.14
CA GLY A 141 4.42 -19.79 -0.53
C GLY A 141 3.45 -19.15 -1.53
N ALA A 142 2.24 -19.72 -1.70
CA ALA A 142 1.22 -19.15 -2.58
C ALA A 142 0.85 -17.74 -2.12
N LEU A 143 0.70 -16.84 -3.07
CA LEU A 143 0.29 -15.46 -2.81
C LEU A 143 -1.21 -15.30 -3.01
N PHE A 144 -1.83 -14.49 -2.20
CA PHE A 144 -3.23 -14.13 -2.30
C PHE A 144 -3.40 -12.62 -2.30
N VAL A 145 -4.24 -12.14 -3.20
CA VAL A 145 -4.57 -10.71 -3.29
C VAL A 145 -6.08 -10.52 -3.36
N ASN A 146 -6.55 -9.38 -2.92
CA ASN A 146 -7.90 -8.93 -3.18
C ASN A 146 -7.91 -8.04 -4.43
N ALA A 147 -8.88 -8.24 -5.31
CA ALA A 147 -9.19 -7.29 -6.36
C ALA A 147 -10.68 -6.98 -6.37
N SER A 148 -11.01 -5.77 -6.79
CA SER A 148 -12.38 -5.29 -6.88
C SER A 148 -12.97 -5.70 -8.23
N VAL A 149 -14.09 -6.44 -8.25
CA VAL A 149 -14.72 -6.99 -9.46
C VAL A 149 -16.17 -6.48 -9.56
N LEU A 150 -16.58 -5.96 -10.71
CA LEU A 150 -17.93 -5.51 -10.95
C LEU A 150 -18.92 -6.69 -10.97
N ALA A 151 -20.12 -6.46 -10.44
CA ALA A 151 -21.17 -7.46 -10.46
C ALA A 151 -21.48 -7.93 -11.89
N GLY A 152 -21.56 -9.25 -12.09
CA GLY A 152 -21.83 -9.89 -13.38
C GLY A 152 -20.60 -10.02 -14.29
N SER A 153 -19.39 -9.66 -13.85
CA SER A 153 -18.17 -10.02 -14.57
C SER A 153 -17.81 -11.47 -14.30
N THR A 154 -17.44 -12.20 -15.35
CA THR A 154 -17.07 -13.63 -15.31
C THR A 154 -15.57 -13.83 -15.36
N ASP A 155 -14.86 -12.89 -15.94
CA ASP A 155 -13.42 -12.88 -16.18
C ASP A 155 -12.88 -11.43 -16.16
N GLU A 156 -11.59 -11.25 -16.37
CA GLU A 156 -10.94 -9.94 -16.36
C GLU A 156 -11.39 -9.07 -17.52
N ASP A 157 -11.49 -9.64 -18.72
CA ASP A 157 -11.88 -8.90 -19.92
C ASP A 157 -13.28 -8.31 -19.76
N SER A 158 -14.22 -9.10 -19.25
CA SER A 158 -15.59 -8.63 -18.98
C SER A 158 -15.65 -7.57 -17.87
N ASP A 159 -14.76 -7.62 -16.88
CA ASP A 159 -14.67 -6.57 -15.85
C ASP A 159 -14.14 -5.27 -16.42
N GLU A 160 -13.09 -5.34 -17.24
CA GLU A 160 -12.50 -4.20 -17.92
C GLU A 160 -13.51 -3.53 -18.87
N GLU A 161 -14.19 -4.32 -19.71
CA GLU A 161 -15.22 -3.81 -20.61
C GLU A 161 -16.34 -3.09 -19.85
N ARG A 162 -16.82 -3.66 -18.75
CA ARG A 162 -17.86 -3.04 -17.89
C ARG A 162 -17.38 -1.75 -17.27
N ARG A 163 -16.13 -1.70 -16.76
CA ARG A 163 -15.53 -0.48 -16.21
C ARG A 163 -15.40 0.59 -17.26
N LYS A 164 -14.93 0.22 -18.45
CA LYS A 164 -14.84 1.12 -19.60
C LYS A 164 -16.21 1.66 -20.00
N ALA A 165 -17.21 0.79 -20.13
CA ALA A 165 -18.57 1.21 -20.47
C ALA A 165 -19.15 2.18 -19.42
N ARG A 166 -18.91 1.95 -18.13
CA ARG A 166 -19.33 2.87 -17.08
C ARG A 166 -18.61 4.23 -17.18
N LYS A 167 -17.29 4.22 -17.44
CA LYS A 167 -16.47 5.44 -17.63
C LYS A 167 -16.97 6.24 -18.84
N ASP A 168 -17.11 5.58 -19.99
CA ASP A 168 -17.50 6.21 -21.26
C ASP A 168 -18.92 6.82 -21.17
N ASN A 169 -19.85 6.13 -20.52
CA ASN A 169 -21.22 6.60 -20.30
C ASN A 169 -21.37 7.50 -19.05
N LYS A 170 -20.27 7.82 -18.35
CA LYS A 170 -20.24 8.66 -17.13
C LYS A 170 -21.22 8.17 -16.05
N VAL A 171 -21.34 6.86 -15.88
CA VAL A 171 -22.26 6.25 -14.89
C VAL A 171 -21.63 6.35 -13.50
N ALA A 172 -22.14 7.28 -12.69
CA ALA A 172 -21.78 7.44 -11.29
C ALA A 172 -22.76 6.72 -10.33
N ALA A 173 -23.94 6.32 -10.81
CA ALA A 173 -24.94 5.66 -9.98
C ALA A 173 -24.52 4.23 -9.59
N ILE A 174 -24.93 3.81 -8.39
CA ILE A 174 -24.80 2.46 -7.88
C ILE A 174 -26.18 1.86 -7.72
N LEU A 175 -26.42 0.70 -8.35
CA LEU A 175 -27.64 -0.08 -8.15
C LEU A 175 -27.39 -1.10 -7.04
N HIS A 176 -28.09 -0.96 -5.94
CA HIS A 176 -28.08 -1.92 -4.85
C HIS A 176 -29.22 -2.91 -5.00
N ALA A 177 -28.90 -4.20 -5.05
CA ALA A 177 -29.88 -5.29 -5.10
C ALA A 177 -30.17 -5.89 -3.72
N GLY A 178 -29.54 -5.41 -2.67
CA GLY A 178 -29.68 -5.93 -1.32
C GLY A 178 -29.10 -4.99 -0.26
N TYR A 179 -29.22 -5.40 0.99
CA TYR A 179 -28.67 -4.70 2.15
C TYR A 179 -27.41 -5.42 2.67
N PRO A 180 -26.41 -4.70 3.22
CA PRO A 180 -26.29 -3.25 3.41
C PRO A 180 -25.88 -2.51 2.13
N VAL A 181 -26.35 -1.25 1.98
CA VAL A 181 -26.01 -0.37 0.85
C VAL A 181 -24.87 0.59 1.19
N ARG A 182 -24.60 0.78 2.48
CA ARG A 182 -23.58 1.68 3.02
C ARG A 182 -22.97 1.10 4.29
N TYR A 183 -21.71 1.38 4.49
CA TYR A 183 -21.00 1.11 5.74
C TYR A 183 -20.41 2.41 6.25
N TRP A 184 -20.88 2.90 7.39
CA TRP A 184 -20.61 4.24 7.91
C TRP A 184 -20.92 5.33 6.86
N ASP A 185 -19.93 6.07 6.42
CA ASP A 185 -19.99 7.14 5.42
C ASP A 185 -19.66 6.69 3.99
N ALA A 186 -19.30 5.41 3.79
CA ALA A 186 -18.92 4.85 2.51
C ALA A 186 -20.04 4.02 1.88
N ASP A 187 -20.48 4.37 0.66
CA ASP A 187 -21.39 3.55 -0.15
C ASP A 187 -20.68 2.27 -0.60
N LEU A 188 -21.40 1.14 -0.54
CA LEU A 188 -20.88 -0.15 -0.98
C LEU A 188 -21.16 -0.36 -2.48
N GLY A 189 -20.23 -1.01 -3.18
CA GLY A 189 -20.34 -1.27 -4.60
C GLY A 189 -19.82 -0.13 -5.49
N PRO A 190 -20.06 -0.20 -6.81
CA PRO A 190 -20.73 -1.27 -7.53
C PRO A 190 -19.93 -2.57 -7.66
N ALA A 191 -18.65 -2.52 -7.32
CA ALA A 191 -17.76 -3.69 -7.35
C ALA A 191 -17.68 -4.35 -5.97
N GLN A 192 -17.32 -5.62 -5.96
CA GLN A 192 -17.13 -6.42 -4.75
C GLN A 192 -15.69 -6.94 -4.67
N PRO A 193 -15.10 -7.03 -3.48
CA PRO A 193 -13.79 -7.64 -3.31
C PRO A 193 -13.85 -9.15 -3.61
N ARG A 194 -12.88 -9.63 -4.36
CA ARG A 194 -12.66 -11.05 -4.65
C ARG A 194 -11.24 -11.42 -4.30
N LEU A 195 -11.07 -12.64 -3.79
CA LEU A 195 -9.76 -13.19 -3.47
C LEU A 195 -9.23 -13.96 -4.67
N PHE A 196 -7.98 -13.68 -5.03
CA PHE A 196 -7.26 -14.35 -6.12
C PHE A 196 -6.00 -14.99 -5.57
N ALA A 197 -5.73 -16.22 -6.02
CA ALA A 197 -4.42 -16.84 -5.83
C ALA A 197 -3.50 -16.42 -6.98
N VAL A 198 -2.24 -16.16 -6.66
CA VAL A 198 -1.20 -15.75 -7.61
C VAL A 198 -0.03 -16.70 -7.44
N GLU A 199 0.38 -17.34 -8.52
CA GLU A 199 1.58 -18.20 -8.50
C GLU A 199 2.83 -17.32 -8.47
N PRO A 200 3.74 -17.52 -7.50
CA PRO A 200 4.97 -16.75 -7.42
C PRO A 200 5.84 -16.96 -8.67
N GLY A 201 6.33 -15.87 -9.26
CA GLY A 201 7.24 -15.91 -10.39
C GLY A 201 6.60 -15.91 -11.78
N GLU A 202 5.28 -16.08 -11.89
CA GLU A 202 4.55 -15.95 -13.15
C GLU A 202 3.98 -14.55 -13.31
N GLU A 203 4.20 -13.95 -14.49
CA GLU A 203 3.50 -12.72 -14.88
C GLU A 203 2.08 -13.12 -15.32
N GLN A 204 1.10 -12.69 -14.58
CA GLN A 204 -0.30 -12.89 -14.92
C GLN A 204 -0.84 -11.59 -15.53
N LYS A 205 -1.10 -11.67 -16.82
CA LYS A 205 -1.77 -10.59 -17.57
C LYS A 205 -3.27 -10.70 -17.46
#